data_40b9e4a3f3c0fc579062d61eabe52b62
#
_entry.id   40b9e4a3f3c0fc579062d61eabe52b62
#
_cell.length_a   1.000
_cell.length_b   1.000
_cell.length_c   1.000
_cell.angle_alpha   90.00
_cell.angle_beta   90.00
_cell.angle_gamma   90.00
#
_symmetry.space_group_name_H-M   'P 1'
#
loop_
_entity.id
_entity.type
_entity.pdbx_description
1 polymer ?
#
loop_
_entity_poly.entity_id
_entity_poly.type
_entity_poly.pdbx_seq_one_letter_code
_entity_poly.pdbx_strand_id
1 'polypeptide(L)'
;MWLTACSLIVTRAAHLAGPRNRGKAVGQVMLGLSVANVLGVPAAAWLGETFGWRSAFAIVVVIGIATVVALIRVLPTLTGMKTTDPLTELGALKRSQVWFTLVIGTVGFGGMFAFYTYLNSALTTDTRLSVSVVPFALMLYGLGMVTGNFVGGYVADRSVAVAILGGLTATALSLGAFAVLAENAWAALILTYLVALTGSMMLPALQTRLMDVAADAQTLAAALNHSALNIANAAGALLGGVVVSAGYGYLAPSVVGVMLAVAGIAVTVVALATARHQPVGS
;
A
#
# COMPACT_ATOMS: atom_id res chain seq x y z
N MET A 1 -3.80 -11.50 12.30
CA MET A 1 -4.11 -10.93 13.62
C MET A 1 -3.97 -9.40 13.70
N TRP A 2 -2.98 -8.76 13.07
CA TRP A 2 -2.84 -7.29 13.03
C TRP A 2 -3.88 -6.60 12.12
N LEU A 3 -4.25 -7.23 11.02
CA LEU A 3 -5.17 -6.68 10.01
C LEU A 3 -6.61 -6.54 10.50
N THR A 4 -7.07 -7.49 11.29
CA THR A 4 -8.37 -7.44 11.95
C THR A 4 -8.43 -6.37 13.04
N ALA A 5 -7.31 -6.09 13.72
CA ALA A 5 -7.26 -5.04 14.74
C ALA A 5 -7.39 -3.64 14.11
N CYS A 6 -6.71 -3.36 13.01
CA CYS A 6 -6.78 -2.04 12.36
C CYS A 6 -8.16 -1.76 11.77
N SER A 7 -8.78 -2.73 11.08
CA SER A 7 -10.14 -2.58 10.56
C SER A 7 -11.18 -2.44 11.67
N LEU A 8 -11.03 -3.20 12.77
CA LEU A 8 -11.88 -3.08 13.95
C LEU A 8 -11.74 -1.72 14.63
N ILE A 9 -10.52 -1.17 14.73
CA ILE A 9 -10.27 0.16 15.32
C ILE A 9 -10.94 1.24 14.46
N VAL A 10 -10.77 1.20 13.14
CA VAL A 10 -11.39 2.15 12.21
C VAL A 10 -12.91 2.09 12.30
N THR A 11 -13.48 0.89 12.27
CA THR A 11 -14.93 0.70 12.33
C THR A 11 -15.50 1.14 13.69
N ARG A 12 -14.78 0.84 14.79
CA ARG A 12 -15.16 1.26 16.14
C ARG A 12 -15.04 2.77 16.33
N ALA A 13 -13.95 3.39 15.87
CA ALA A 13 -13.78 4.84 15.89
C ALA A 13 -14.89 5.55 15.12
N ALA A 14 -15.25 5.02 13.95
CA ALA A 14 -16.34 5.53 13.14
C ALA A 14 -17.70 5.39 13.81
N HIS A 15 -17.93 4.29 14.54
CA HIS A 15 -19.19 4.05 15.27
C HIS A 15 -19.33 4.95 16.50
N LEU A 16 -18.25 5.11 17.29
CA LEU A 16 -18.21 5.96 18.49
C LEU A 16 -18.32 7.46 18.16
N ALA A 17 -17.83 7.89 17.01
CA ALA A 17 -17.88 9.29 16.58
C ALA A 17 -19.28 9.74 16.10
N GLY A 18 -20.20 8.81 15.90
CA GLY A 18 -21.54 9.07 15.38
C GLY A 18 -21.57 9.47 13.91
N PRO A 19 -22.77 9.50 13.27
CA PRO A 19 -22.90 9.69 11.81
C PRO A 19 -22.27 10.98 11.26
N ARG A 20 -22.25 12.04 12.07
CA ARG A 20 -21.78 13.37 11.68
C ARG A 20 -20.26 13.53 11.69
N ASN A 21 -19.56 12.71 12.51
CA ASN A 21 -18.10 12.80 12.68
C ASN A 21 -17.34 11.55 12.23
N ARG A 22 -18.04 10.63 11.55
CA ARG A 22 -17.50 9.33 11.12
C ARG A 22 -16.27 9.47 10.24
N GLY A 23 -16.32 10.36 9.23
CA GLY A 23 -15.20 10.64 8.35
C GLY A 23 -14.00 11.23 9.07
N LYS A 24 -14.22 12.13 10.04
CA LYS A 24 -13.15 12.73 10.86
C LYS A 24 -12.45 11.67 11.71
N ALA A 25 -13.18 10.75 12.33
CA ALA A 25 -12.62 9.69 13.15
C ALA A 25 -11.78 8.70 12.31
N VAL A 26 -12.29 8.30 11.15
CA VAL A 26 -11.54 7.47 10.19
C VAL A 26 -10.27 8.19 9.74
N GLY A 27 -10.38 9.47 9.38
CA GLY A 27 -9.23 10.30 8.99
C GLY A 27 -8.15 10.38 10.08
N GLN A 28 -8.54 10.51 11.35
CA GLN A 28 -7.59 10.54 12.48
C GLN A 28 -6.85 9.20 12.65
N VAL A 29 -7.52 8.08 12.47
CA VAL A 29 -6.84 6.75 12.50
C VAL A 29 -5.88 6.62 11.33
N MET A 30 -6.27 7.09 10.13
CA MET A 30 -5.40 7.06 8.94
C MET A 30 -4.20 8.00 9.08
N LEU A 31 -4.32 9.12 9.80
CA LEU A 31 -3.19 9.99 10.13
C LEU A 31 -2.11 9.23 10.92
N GLY A 32 -2.50 8.36 11.86
CA GLY A 32 -1.55 7.52 12.61
C GLY A 32 -0.71 6.63 11.69
N LEU A 33 -1.34 6.02 10.68
CA LEU A 33 -0.63 5.22 9.68
C LEU A 33 0.32 6.08 8.84
N SER A 34 -0.10 7.27 8.46
CA SER A 34 0.72 8.22 7.71
C SER A 34 1.94 8.67 8.50
N VAL A 35 1.76 9.01 9.79
CA VAL A 35 2.87 9.36 10.69
C VAL A 35 3.83 8.19 10.86
N ALA A 36 3.32 6.97 11.01
CA ALA A 36 4.15 5.78 11.11
C ALA A 36 4.99 5.53 9.85
N ASN A 37 4.46 5.79 8.66
CA ASN A 37 5.22 5.66 7.41
C ASN A 37 6.27 6.75 7.24
N VAL A 38 5.94 8.01 7.57
CA VAL A 38 6.86 9.15 7.38
C VAL A 38 7.99 9.16 8.41
N LEU A 39 7.68 8.86 9.68
CA LEU A 39 8.64 8.93 10.77
C LEU A 39 9.15 7.58 11.22
N GLY A 40 8.32 6.53 11.21
CA GLY A 40 8.65 5.22 11.74
C GLY A 40 9.73 4.51 10.93
N VAL A 41 9.63 4.54 9.60
CA VAL A 41 10.61 3.86 8.73
C VAL A 41 11.99 4.53 8.81
N PRO A 42 12.13 5.86 8.67
CA PRO A 42 13.41 6.51 8.87
C PRO A 42 13.99 6.36 10.27
N ALA A 43 13.13 6.43 11.30
CA ALA A 43 13.56 6.24 12.69
C ALA A 43 14.07 4.80 12.93
N ALA A 44 13.39 3.79 12.38
CA ALA A 44 13.82 2.40 12.47
C ALA A 44 15.13 2.16 11.74
N ALA A 45 15.34 2.78 10.57
CA ALA A 45 16.58 2.71 9.82
C ALA A 45 17.74 3.35 10.62
N TRP A 46 17.54 4.57 11.13
CA TRP A 46 18.52 5.27 11.95
C TRP A 46 18.89 4.50 13.24
N LEU A 47 17.89 3.95 13.94
CA LEU A 47 18.12 3.11 15.11
C LEU A 47 18.89 1.84 14.77
N GLY A 48 18.56 1.21 13.66
CA GLY A 48 19.23 0.02 13.17
C GLY A 48 20.70 0.26 12.85
N GLU A 49 21.02 1.41 12.27
CA GLU A 49 22.40 1.81 11.94
C GLU A 49 23.20 2.22 13.19
N THR A 50 22.58 2.94 14.15
CA THR A 50 23.27 3.53 15.31
C THR A 50 23.40 2.55 16.46
N PHE A 51 22.35 1.80 16.79
CA PHE A 51 22.26 0.92 17.96
C PHE A 51 22.10 -0.56 17.60
N GLY A 52 22.17 -0.87 16.32
CA GLY A 52 21.98 -2.21 15.78
C GLY A 52 20.49 -2.57 15.57
N TRP A 53 20.23 -3.51 14.67
CA TRP A 53 18.88 -3.89 14.22
C TRP A 53 17.92 -4.32 15.35
N ARG A 54 18.46 -4.86 16.47
CA ARG A 54 17.67 -5.29 17.62
C ARG A 54 16.97 -4.13 18.33
N SER A 55 17.53 -2.93 18.30
CA SER A 55 16.95 -1.73 18.92
C SER A 55 15.65 -1.31 18.22
N ALA A 56 15.59 -1.40 16.90
CA ALA A 56 14.37 -1.11 16.14
C ALA A 56 13.24 -2.07 16.53
N PHE A 57 13.53 -3.37 16.67
CA PHE A 57 12.53 -4.35 17.12
C PHE A 57 12.10 -4.13 18.58
N ALA A 58 13.03 -3.77 19.47
CA ALA A 58 12.70 -3.47 20.87
C ALA A 58 11.70 -2.30 20.98
N ILE A 59 11.92 -1.23 20.23
CA ILE A 59 11.00 -0.09 20.21
C ILE A 59 9.62 -0.48 19.65
N VAL A 60 9.56 -1.28 18.57
CA VAL A 60 8.30 -1.78 18.03
C VAL A 60 7.54 -2.60 19.08
N VAL A 61 8.23 -3.43 19.86
CA VAL A 61 7.63 -4.20 20.97
C VAL A 61 7.06 -3.26 22.04
N VAL A 62 7.82 -2.25 22.46
CA VAL A 62 7.36 -1.27 23.47
C VAL A 62 6.12 -0.52 23.00
N ILE A 63 6.15 0.00 21.77
CA ILE A 63 4.99 0.69 21.17
C ILE A 63 3.79 -0.26 21.05
N GLY A 64 4.04 -1.53 20.65
CA GLY A 64 3.00 -2.56 20.56
C GLY A 64 2.33 -2.83 21.89
N ILE A 65 3.10 -3.00 22.97
CA ILE A 65 2.57 -3.19 24.33
C ILE A 65 1.78 -1.96 24.77
N ALA A 66 2.33 -0.76 24.59
CA ALA A 66 1.64 0.49 24.92
C ALA A 66 0.30 0.63 24.19
N THR A 67 0.28 0.24 22.90
CA THR A 67 -0.94 0.25 22.08
C THR A 67 -1.99 -0.74 22.62
N VAL A 68 -1.58 -1.97 22.97
CA VAL A 68 -2.49 -2.97 23.55
C VAL A 68 -3.06 -2.49 24.87
N VAL A 69 -2.22 -1.94 25.76
CA VAL A 69 -2.66 -1.38 27.05
C VAL A 69 -3.63 -0.22 26.86
N ALA A 70 -3.34 0.69 25.93
CA ALA A 70 -4.23 1.80 25.60
C ALA A 70 -5.59 1.31 25.07
N LEU A 71 -5.58 0.34 24.17
CA LEU A 71 -6.82 -0.25 23.63
C LEU A 71 -7.68 -0.90 24.73
N ILE A 72 -7.07 -1.68 25.62
CA ILE A 72 -7.80 -2.33 26.73
C ILE A 72 -8.42 -1.29 27.67
N ARG A 73 -7.75 -0.15 27.91
CA ARG A 73 -8.24 0.87 28.83
C ARG A 73 -9.24 1.85 28.23
N VAL A 74 -9.14 2.12 26.93
CA VAL A 74 -9.91 3.20 26.28
C VAL A 74 -11.11 2.65 25.50
N LEU A 75 -11.05 1.40 24.99
CA LEU A 75 -12.12 0.84 24.18
C LEU A 75 -13.24 0.26 25.07
N PRO A 76 -14.46 0.84 25.05
CA PRO A 76 -15.60 0.23 25.69
C PRO A 76 -16.00 -1.08 24.99
N THR A 77 -16.53 -2.02 25.75
CA THR A 77 -17.14 -3.24 25.22
C THR A 77 -18.38 -2.88 24.42
N LEU A 78 -18.32 -2.97 23.11
CA LEU A 78 -19.46 -2.74 22.23
C LEU A 78 -20.27 -4.04 22.12
N THR A 79 -21.36 -4.11 22.89
CA THR A 79 -22.41 -5.12 22.74
C THR A 79 -23.39 -4.67 21.66
N GLY A 80 -23.55 -5.45 20.59
CA GLY A 80 -24.61 -5.21 19.58
C GLY A 80 -24.19 -4.90 18.16
N MET A 81 -22.91 -5.06 17.77
CA MET A 81 -22.57 -5.04 16.35
C MET A 81 -23.11 -6.32 15.68
N LYS A 82 -24.02 -6.14 14.71
CA LYS A 82 -24.40 -7.24 13.81
C LYS A 82 -23.15 -7.71 13.06
N THR A 83 -22.62 -8.83 13.47
CA THR A 83 -21.61 -9.54 12.66
C THR A 83 -22.34 -10.14 11.49
N THR A 84 -21.94 -9.78 10.27
CA THR A 84 -22.41 -10.46 9.06
C THR A 84 -22.02 -11.93 9.18
N ASP A 85 -22.93 -12.83 8.77
CA ASP A 85 -22.64 -14.26 8.79
C ASP A 85 -21.38 -14.54 7.95
N PRO A 86 -20.36 -15.21 8.51
CA PRO A 86 -19.12 -15.55 7.79
C PRO A 86 -19.36 -16.27 6.46
N LEU A 87 -20.42 -17.07 6.36
CA LEU A 87 -20.78 -17.78 5.14
C LEU A 87 -21.27 -16.81 4.04
N THR A 88 -21.98 -15.76 4.41
CA THR A 88 -22.43 -14.72 3.49
C THR A 88 -21.23 -13.91 2.97
N GLU A 89 -20.26 -13.61 3.82
CA GLU A 89 -19.03 -12.92 3.42
C GLU A 89 -18.20 -13.77 2.43
N LEU A 90 -18.08 -15.08 2.65
CA LEU A 90 -17.40 -16.00 1.72
C LEU A 90 -18.07 -16.06 0.34
N GLY A 91 -19.34 -15.73 0.23
CA GLY A 91 -20.05 -15.61 -1.04
C GLY A 91 -19.44 -14.58 -2.00
N ALA A 92 -18.76 -13.54 -1.49
CA ALA A 92 -18.07 -12.56 -2.32
C ALA A 92 -16.92 -13.17 -3.14
N LEU A 93 -16.28 -14.23 -2.66
CA LEU A 93 -15.21 -14.93 -3.40
C LEU A 93 -15.70 -15.63 -4.68
N LYS A 94 -17.01 -15.82 -4.85
CA LYS A 94 -17.58 -16.35 -6.11
C LYS A 94 -17.65 -15.29 -7.22
N ARG A 95 -17.47 -14.01 -6.89
CA ARG A 95 -17.57 -12.91 -7.85
C ARG A 95 -16.22 -12.70 -8.56
N SER A 96 -16.22 -12.84 -9.88
CA SER A 96 -14.99 -12.67 -10.70
C SER A 96 -14.35 -11.28 -10.55
N GLN A 97 -15.17 -10.23 -10.37
CA GLN A 97 -14.67 -8.86 -10.19
C GLN A 97 -13.85 -8.67 -8.89
N VAL A 98 -14.12 -9.46 -7.85
CA VAL A 98 -13.31 -9.49 -6.62
C VAL A 98 -11.89 -9.97 -6.97
N TRP A 99 -11.78 -11.07 -7.69
CA TRP A 99 -10.49 -11.63 -8.11
C TRP A 99 -9.72 -10.70 -9.04
N PHE A 100 -10.39 -10.08 -10.02
CA PHE A 100 -9.75 -9.06 -10.86
C PHE A 100 -9.18 -7.92 -10.03
N THR A 101 -9.92 -7.42 -9.04
CA THR A 101 -9.45 -6.32 -8.19
C THR A 101 -8.27 -6.74 -7.32
N LEU A 102 -8.27 -7.97 -6.77
CA LEU A 102 -7.16 -8.52 -6.01
C LEU A 102 -5.90 -8.70 -6.88
N VAL A 103 -6.06 -9.21 -8.11
CA VAL A 103 -4.94 -9.37 -9.05
C VAL A 103 -4.37 -8.01 -9.45
N ILE A 104 -5.21 -7.00 -9.74
CA ILE A 104 -4.76 -5.63 -10.03
C ILE A 104 -3.94 -5.09 -8.85
N GLY A 105 -4.44 -5.28 -7.62
CA GLY A 105 -3.73 -4.88 -6.41
C GLY A 105 -2.39 -5.61 -6.25
N THR A 106 -2.39 -6.93 -6.38
CA THR A 106 -1.18 -7.75 -6.22
C THR A 106 -0.12 -7.42 -7.27
N VAL A 107 -0.51 -7.37 -8.53
CA VAL A 107 0.44 -7.13 -9.64
C VAL A 107 0.87 -5.67 -9.66
N GLY A 108 -0.08 -4.72 -9.56
CA GLY A 108 0.22 -3.29 -9.62
C GLY A 108 1.12 -2.80 -8.49
N PHE A 109 0.86 -3.24 -7.26
CA PHE A 109 1.71 -2.89 -6.11
C PHE A 109 3.02 -3.67 -6.07
N GLY A 110 3.08 -4.86 -6.65
CA GLY A 110 4.30 -5.67 -6.72
C GLY A 110 5.48 -4.88 -7.28
N GLY A 111 5.24 -4.01 -8.26
CA GLY A 111 6.26 -3.15 -8.86
C GLY A 111 6.84 -2.12 -7.88
N MET A 112 5.98 -1.48 -7.10
CA MET A 112 6.42 -0.53 -6.06
C MET A 112 7.23 -1.23 -4.97
N PHE A 113 6.85 -2.43 -4.57
CA PHE A 113 7.58 -3.20 -3.56
C PHE A 113 8.88 -3.79 -4.09
N ALA A 114 8.95 -4.20 -5.37
CA ALA A 114 10.21 -4.58 -6.01
C ALA A 114 11.22 -3.44 -5.94
N PHE A 115 10.81 -2.22 -6.28
CA PHE A 115 11.60 -1.02 -6.16
C PHE A 115 12.03 -0.73 -4.71
N TYR A 116 11.07 -0.68 -3.79
CA TYR A 116 11.32 -0.30 -2.39
C TYR A 116 12.29 -1.23 -1.68
N THR A 117 12.19 -2.53 -1.91
CA THR A 117 13.04 -3.54 -1.26
C THR A 117 14.51 -3.33 -1.59
N TYR A 118 14.84 -2.90 -2.80
CA TYR A 118 16.22 -2.72 -3.28
C TYR A 118 16.63 -1.24 -3.36
N LEU A 119 15.77 -0.31 -2.93
CA LEU A 119 16.01 1.13 -3.00
C LEU A 119 17.31 1.55 -2.31
N ASN A 120 17.56 1.05 -1.10
CA ASN A 120 18.80 1.36 -0.37
C ASN A 120 20.02 0.97 -1.19
N SER A 121 20.06 -0.26 -1.71
CA SER A 121 21.19 -0.77 -2.50
C SER A 121 21.33 0.00 -3.82
N ALA A 122 20.23 0.34 -4.49
CA ALA A 122 20.27 1.16 -5.71
C ALA A 122 20.85 2.56 -5.42
N LEU A 123 20.40 3.24 -4.37
CA LEU A 123 20.88 4.57 -4.01
C LEU A 123 22.35 4.57 -3.59
N THR A 124 22.83 3.56 -2.88
CA THR A 124 24.21 3.51 -2.39
C THR A 124 25.20 2.98 -3.43
N THR A 125 24.80 2.01 -4.26
CA THR A 125 25.66 1.36 -5.24
C THR A 125 25.64 2.05 -6.60
N ASP A 126 24.45 2.27 -7.17
CA ASP A 126 24.29 2.81 -8.52
C ASP A 126 24.31 4.34 -8.52
N THR A 127 23.57 4.99 -7.62
CA THR A 127 23.56 6.45 -7.47
C THR A 127 24.79 6.97 -6.71
N ARG A 128 25.51 6.09 -5.97
CA ARG A 128 26.69 6.42 -5.14
C ARG A 128 26.41 7.46 -4.05
N LEU A 129 25.17 7.51 -3.55
CA LEU A 129 24.83 8.36 -2.42
C LEU A 129 25.45 7.82 -1.12
N SER A 130 25.82 8.74 -0.23
CA SER A 130 26.27 8.36 1.11
C SER A 130 25.15 7.64 1.87
N VAL A 131 25.48 6.61 2.63
CA VAL A 131 24.55 5.87 3.49
C VAL A 131 23.77 6.82 4.41
N SER A 132 24.38 7.93 4.85
CA SER A 132 23.73 8.96 5.67
C SER A 132 22.55 9.66 4.99
N VAL A 133 22.44 9.62 3.65
CA VAL A 133 21.34 10.20 2.88
C VAL A 133 20.14 9.24 2.77
N VAL A 134 20.35 7.94 2.97
CA VAL A 134 19.31 6.92 2.83
C VAL A 134 18.09 7.18 3.73
N PRO A 135 18.23 7.52 5.02
CA PRO A 135 17.07 7.86 5.86
C PRO A 135 16.24 9.02 5.29
N PHE A 136 16.90 10.02 4.69
CA PHE A 136 16.21 11.13 4.02
C PHE A 136 15.45 10.64 2.76
N ALA A 137 16.04 9.78 1.95
CA ALA A 137 15.37 9.18 0.80
C ALA A 137 14.13 8.36 1.21
N LEU A 138 14.23 7.58 2.31
CA LEU A 138 13.11 6.83 2.86
C LEU A 138 12.01 7.76 3.42
N MET A 139 12.38 8.90 3.98
CA MET A 139 11.43 9.94 4.40
C MET A 139 10.69 10.53 3.18
N LEU A 140 11.40 10.84 2.09
CA LEU A 140 10.79 11.28 0.83
C LEU A 140 9.83 10.23 0.28
N TYR A 141 10.21 8.95 0.33
CA TYR A 141 9.34 7.84 -0.05
C TYR A 141 8.05 7.82 0.81
N GLY A 142 8.18 7.92 2.13
CA GLY A 142 7.04 8.01 3.05
C GLY A 142 6.13 9.22 2.77
N LEU A 143 6.71 10.40 2.51
CA LEU A 143 5.96 11.59 2.10
C LEU A 143 5.23 11.37 0.77
N GLY A 144 5.89 10.71 -0.19
CA GLY A 144 5.27 10.30 -1.45
C GLY A 144 4.06 9.42 -1.23
N MET A 145 4.15 8.42 -0.34
CA MET A 145 3.02 7.56 0.01
C MET A 145 1.85 8.34 0.59
N VAL A 146 2.10 9.27 1.50
CA VAL A 146 1.05 10.10 2.11
C VAL A 146 0.37 10.98 1.06
N THR A 147 1.15 11.72 0.29
CA THR A 147 0.61 12.60 -0.76
C THR A 147 -0.12 11.80 -1.84
N GLY A 148 0.40 10.63 -2.20
CA GLY A 148 -0.23 9.70 -3.15
C GLY A 148 -1.60 9.20 -2.66
N ASN A 149 -1.73 8.83 -1.40
CA ASN A 149 -3.00 8.45 -0.81
C ASN A 149 -4.04 9.58 -0.86
N PHE A 150 -3.63 10.83 -0.56
CA PHE A 150 -4.53 11.99 -0.65
C PHE A 150 -4.97 12.26 -2.09
N VAL A 151 -4.03 12.33 -3.02
CA VAL A 151 -4.33 12.55 -4.44
C VAL A 151 -5.17 11.41 -5.00
N GLY A 152 -4.83 10.18 -4.67
CA GLY A 152 -5.54 8.98 -5.08
C GLY A 152 -6.97 8.94 -4.56
N GLY A 153 -7.20 9.31 -3.30
CA GLY A 153 -8.55 9.44 -2.73
C GLY A 153 -9.39 10.45 -3.50
N TYR A 154 -8.84 11.65 -3.73
CA TYR A 154 -9.53 12.71 -4.47
C TYR A 154 -9.86 12.31 -5.93
N VAL A 155 -8.97 11.59 -6.60
CA VAL A 155 -9.23 11.08 -7.96
C VAL A 155 -10.22 9.93 -7.92
N ALA A 156 -10.13 9.03 -6.94
CA ALA A 156 -11.03 7.89 -6.79
C ALA A 156 -12.48 8.32 -6.53
N ASP A 157 -12.69 9.41 -5.79
CA ASP A 157 -14.02 10.00 -5.56
C ASP A 157 -14.69 10.44 -6.87
N ARG A 158 -13.91 10.77 -7.91
CA ARG A 158 -14.42 11.11 -9.24
C ARG A 158 -14.55 9.91 -10.16
N SER A 159 -13.53 9.06 -10.15
CA SER A 159 -13.47 7.85 -10.98
C SER A 159 -12.43 6.87 -10.48
N VAL A 160 -12.89 5.77 -9.94
CA VAL A 160 -12.05 4.66 -9.48
C VAL A 160 -11.18 4.11 -10.62
N ALA A 161 -11.74 3.99 -11.84
CA ALA A 161 -11.00 3.49 -12.99
C ALA A 161 -9.85 4.43 -13.40
N VAL A 162 -10.09 5.75 -13.39
CA VAL A 162 -9.06 6.76 -13.70
C VAL A 162 -7.97 6.75 -12.63
N ALA A 163 -8.32 6.60 -11.35
CA ALA A 163 -7.35 6.53 -10.27
C ALA A 163 -6.44 5.30 -10.39
N ILE A 164 -7.00 4.12 -10.73
CA ILE A 164 -6.22 2.89 -10.91
C ILE A 164 -5.34 2.98 -12.15
N LEU A 165 -5.90 3.28 -13.32
CA LEU A 165 -5.15 3.35 -14.58
C LEU A 165 -4.10 4.48 -14.56
N GLY A 166 -4.48 5.65 -14.06
CA GLY A 166 -3.58 6.80 -13.92
C GLY A 166 -2.44 6.51 -12.96
N GLY A 167 -2.75 5.91 -11.80
CA GLY A 167 -1.75 5.48 -10.82
C GLY A 167 -0.76 4.47 -11.40
N LEU A 168 -1.26 3.40 -12.05
CA LEU A 168 -0.40 2.38 -12.69
C LEU A 168 0.48 2.98 -13.80
N THR A 169 -0.10 3.81 -14.67
CA THR A 169 0.65 4.44 -15.78
C THR A 169 1.73 5.38 -15.22
N ALA A 170 1.38 6.23 -14.26
CA ALA A 170 2.32 7.15 -13.65
C ALA A 170 3.42 6.39 -12.88
N THR A 171 3.09 5.27 -12.22
CA THR A 171 4.06 4.40 -11.55
C THR A 171 5.03 3.76 -12.56
N ALA A 172 4.51 3.23 -13.67
CA ALA A 172 5.36 2.67 -14.72
C ALA A 172 6.34 3.71 -15.28
N LEU A 173 5.86 4.92 -15.53
CA LEU A 173 6.70 6.04 -16.02
C LEU A 173 7.75 6.46 -14.98
N SER A 174 7.37 6.58 -13.70
CA SER A 174 8.28 6.96 -12.62
C SER A 174 9.36 5.89 -12.38
N LEU A 175 9.00 4.61 -12.40
CA LEU A 175 9.94 3.48 -12.28
C LEU A 175 10.87 3.39 -13.49
N GLY A 176 10.33 3.57 -14.70
CA GLY A 176 11.14 3.60 -15.93
C GLY A 176 12.12 4.77 -15.93
N ALA A 177 11.67 5.96 -15.51
CA ALA A 177 12.54 7.11 -15.36
C ALA A 177 13.64 6.88 -14.32
N PHE A 178 13.30 6.23 -13.18
CA PHE A 178 14.29 5.86 -12.17
C PHE A 178 15.34 4.90 -12.73
N ALA A 179 14.94 3.88 -13.46
CA ALA A 179 15.87 2.91 -14.06
C ALA A 179 16.90 3.56 -14.99
N VAL A 180 16.56 4.71 -15.62
CA VAL A 180 17.43 5.39 -16.57
C VAL A 180 18.20 6.56 -15.95
N LEU A 181 17.59 7.28 -14.98
CA LEU A 181 18.10 8.54 -14.46
C LEU A 181 18.71 8.42 -13.05
N ALA A 182 18.73 7.24 -12.45
CA ALA A 182 19.16 7.04 -11.07
C ALA A 182 20.64 7.34 -10.81
N GLU A 183 21.49 7.43 -11.84
CA GLU A 183 22.87 7.87 -11.71
C GLU A 183 22.97 9.33 -11.20
N ASN A 184 21.97 10.15 -11.49
CA ASN A 184 21.89 11.51 -10.98
C ASN A 184 21.22 11.51 -9.60
N ALA A 185 21.93 11.95 -8.57
CA ALA A 185 21.48 11.97 -7.18
C ALA A 185 20.15 12.71 -6.97
N TRP A 186 19.98 13.88 -7.59
CA TRP A 186 18.76 14.67 -7.48
C TRP A 186 17.58 14.00 -8.17
N ALA A 187 17.82 13.43 -9.37
CA ALA A 187 16.80 12.68 -10.08
C ALA A 187 16.37 11.45 -9.28
N ALA A 188 17.31 10.71 -8.70
CA ALA A 188 17.01 9.53 -7.88
C ALA A 188 16.13 9.88 -6.66
N LEU A 189 16.43 10.97 -5.96
CA LEU A 189 15.64 11.41 -4.80
C LEU A 189 14.22 11.87 -5.20
N ILE A 190 14.10 12.66 -6.27
CA ILE A 190 12.80 13.11 -6.78
C ILE A 190 11.97 11.92 -7.27
N LEU A 191 12.58 11.01 -8.01
CA LEU A 191 11.90 9.83 -8.54
C LEU A 191 11.53 8.85 -7.43
N THR A 192 12.31 8.75 -6.35
CA THR A 192 11.94 7.98 -5.16
C THR A 192 10.62 8.50 -4.56
N TYR A 193 10.47 9.82 -4.45
CA TYR A 193 9.21 10.42 -4.02
C TYR A 193 8.08 10.16 -5.02
N LEU A 194 8.32 10.34 -6.33
CA LEU A 194 7.30 10.17 -7.37
C LEU A 194 6.83 8.72 -7.50
N VAL A 195 7.70 7.72 -7.40
CA VAL A 195 7.33 6.30 -7.40
C VAL A 195 6.39 6.00 -6.23
N ALA A 196 6.72 6.49 -5.04
CA ALA A 196 5.89 6.29 -3.86
C ALA A 196 4.53 7.01 -3.98
N LEU A 197 4.52 8.25 -4.49
CA LEU A 197 3.32 9.03 -4.73
C LEU A 197 2.40 8.31 -5.73
N THR A 198 2.90 7.98 -6.90
CA THR A 198 2.11 7.41 -7.99
C THR A 198 1.64 5.99 -7.65
N GLY A 199 2.49 5.17 -7.03
CA GLY A 199 2.11 3.82 -6.58
C GLY A 199 1.02 3.85 -5.51
N SER A 200 1.09 4.78 -4.56
CA SER A 200 0.10 4.89 -3.49
C SER A 200 -1.24 5.48 -3.92
N MET A 201 -1.30 6.18 -5.06
CA MET A 201 -2.57 6.70 -5.61
C MET A 201 -3.63 5.62 -5.85
N MET A 202 -3.22 4.39 -6.15
CA MET A 202 -4.19 3.30 -6.40
C MET A 202 -4.80 2.74 -5.12
N LEU A 203 -4.18 2.91 -3.93
CA LEU A 203 -4.64 2.29 -2.67
C LEU A 203 -6.10 2.59 -2.34
N PRO A 204 -6.53 3.87 -2.24
CA PRO A 204 -7.92 4.19 -1.94
C PRO A 204 -8.86 3.72 -3.03
N ALA A 205 -8.46 3.78 -4.31
CA ALA A 205 -9.26 3.34 -5.42
C ALA A 205 -9.49 1.82 -5.44
N LEU A 206 -8.46 1.02 -5.15
CA LEU A 206 -8.58 -0.43 -5.03
C LEU A 206 -9.43 -0.83 -3.84
N GLN A 207 -9.27 -0.15 -2.70
CA GLN A 207 -10.11 -0.36 -1.52
C GLN A 207 -11.59 -0.10 -1.84
N THR A 208 -11.90 1.05 -2.45
CA THR A 208 -13.26 1.42 -2.85
C THR A 208 -13.82 0.40 -3.83
N ARG A 209 -13.08 0.08 -4.90
CA ARG A 209 -13.52 -0.91 -5.90
C ARG A 209 -13.81 -2.27 -5.27
N LEU A 210 -12.94 -2.74 -4.37
CA LEU A 210 -13.11 -4.03 -3.73
C LEU A 210 -14.35 -4.06 -2.83
N MET A 211 -14.61 -2.96 -2.11
CA MET A 211 -15.83 -2.81 -1.32
C MET A 211 -17.08 -2.79 -2.20
N ASP A 212 -17.06 -2.09 -3.34
CA ASP A 212 -18.19 -2.01 -4.28
C ASP A 212 -18.52 -3.40 -4.88
N VAL A 213 -17.50 -4.16 -5.30
CA VAL A 213 -17.71 -5.48 -5.91
C VAL A 213 -18.01 -6.59 -4.90
N ALA A 214 -17.61 -6.41 -3.64
CA ALA A 214 -17.88 -7.36 -2.56
C ALA A 214 -19.29 -7.19 -1.95
N ALA A 215 -19.97 -6.04 -2.20
CA ALA A 215 -21.30 -5.70 -1.69
C ALA A 215 -21.41 -5.87 -0.15
N ASP A 216 -22.13 -6.89 0.34
CA ASP A 216 -22.38 -7.11 1.78
C ASP A 216 -21.17 -7.64 2.55
N ALA A 217 -20.07 -8.06 1.85
CA ALA A 217 -18.88 -8.65 2.44
C ALA A 217 -17.77 -7.59 2.69
N GLN A 218 -18.11 -6.48 3.34
CA GLN A 218 -17.22 -5.33 3.54
C GLN A 218 -15.98 -5.70 4.39
N THR A 219 -16.15 -6.53 5.42
CA THR A 219 -15.07 -6.94 6.31
C THR A 219 -14.08 -7.84 5.59
N LEU A 220 -14.60 -8.81 4.83
CA LEU A 220 -13.77 -9.69 4.01
C LEU A 220 -13.04 -8.91 2.91
N ALA A 221 -13.70 -7.96 2.26
CA ALA A 221 -13.09 -7.10 1.25
C ALA A 221 -11.89 -6.33 1.81
N ALA A 222 -12.02 -5.71 2.98
CA ALA A 222 -10.91 -5.02 3.63
C ALA A 222 -9.75 -5.98 3.96
N ALA A 223 -10.03 -7.18 4.48
CA ALA A 223 -9.02 -8.19 4.79
C ALA A 223 -8.31 -8.70 3.52
N LEU A 224 -9.05 -8.97 2.45
CA LEU A 224 -8.51 -9.42 1.17
C LEU A 224 -7.63 -8.36 0.51
N ASN A 225 -7.99 -7.08 0.60
CA ASN A 225 -7.15 -5.99 0.09
C ASN A 225 -5.77 -6.00 0.76
N HIS A 226 -5.72 -6.10 2.08
CA HIS A 226 -4.45 -6.19 2.80
C HIS A 226 -3.69 -7.48 2.48
N SER A 227 -4.38 -8.60 2.28
CA SER A 227 -3.75 -9.85 1.86
C SER A 227 -3.11 -9.73 0.48
N ALA A 228 -3.81 -9.11 -0.48
CA ALA A 228 -3.28 -8.82 -1.81
C ALA A 228 -2.02 -7.94 -1.75
N LEU A 229 -2.01 -6.90 -0.89
CA LEU A 229 -0.84 -6.03 -0.68
C LEU A 229 0.35 -6.79 -0.07
N ASN A 230 0.11 -7.72 0.86
CA ASN A 230 1.19 -8.54 1.42
C ASN A 230 1.74 -9.52 0.39
N ILE A 231 0.90 -10.11 -0.45
CA ILE A 231 1.33 -10.96 -1.57
C ILE A 231 2.12 -10.12 -2.58
N ALA A 232 1.67 -8.89 -2.89
CA ALA A 232 2.39 -7.95 -3.75
C ALA A 232 3.79 -7.64 -3.22
N ASN A 233 3.91 -7.40 -1.90
CA ASN A 233 5.19 -7.16 -1.23
C ASN A 233 6.12 -8.36 -1.38
N ALA A 234 5.64 -9.57 -1.04
CA ALA A 234 6.44 -10.79 -1.13
C ALA A 234 6.86 -11.09 -2.58
N ALA A 235 5.91 -11.01 -3.53
CA ALA A 235 6.17 -11.26 -4.94
C ALA A 235 7.12 -10.22 -5.54
N GLY A 236 6.93 -8.94 -5.23
CA GLY A 236 7.79 -7.86 -5.67
C GLY A 236 9.22 -8.01 -5.16
N ALA A 237 9.39 -8.26 -3.86
CA ALA A 237 10.70 -8.51 -3.25
C ALA A 237 11.39 -9.74 -3.88
N LEU A 238 10.65 -10.83 -4.09
CA LEU A 238 11.16 -12.06 -4.72
C LEU A 238 11.61 -11.80 -6.17
N LEU A 239 10.75 -11.20 -7.00
CA LEU A 239 11.07 -10.92 -8.40
C LEU A 239 12.25 -9.95 -8.55
N GLY A 240 12.30 -8.91 -7.69
CA GLY A 240 13.45 -8.03 -7.59
C GLY A 240 14.72 -8.79 -7.21
N GLY A 241 14.63 -9.73 -6.24
CA GLY A 241 15.76 -10.58 -5.83
C GLY A 241 16.26 -11.48 -6.93
N VAL A 242 15.38 -12.06 -7.73
CA VAL A 242 15.74 -12.93 -8.88
C VAL A 242 16.59 -12.15 -9.88
N VAL A 243 16.19 -10.94 -10.28
CA VAL A 243 16.95 -10.16 -11.26
C VAL A 243 18.26 -9.62 -10.70
N VAL A 244 18.31 -9.27 -9.41
CA VAL A 244 19.57 -8.88 -8.74
C VAL A 244 20.53 -10.06 -8.65
N SER A 245 20.05 -11.24 -8.24
CA SER A 245 20.88 -12.44 -8.14
C SER A 245 21.36 -12.96 -9.51
N ALA A 246 20.63 -12.66 -10.58
CA ALA A 246 21.03 -12.93 -11.95
C ALA A 246 22.09 -11.95 -12.48
N GLY A 247 22.53 -10.98 -11.67
CA GLY A 247 23.61 -10.05 -12.01
C GLY A 247 23.18 -8.79 -12.78
N TYR A 248 21.87 -8.50 -12.90
CA TYR A 248 21.38 -7.32 -13.62
C TYR A 248 21.49 -6.01 -12.83
N GLY A 249 22.06 -6.03 -11.60
CA GLY A 249 22.25 -4.84 -10.75
C GLY A 249 20.99 -4.40 -10.01
N TYR A 250 21.12 -3.35 -9.16
CA TYR A 250 20.05 -2.91 -8.27
C TYR A 250 19.03 -1.96 -8.93
N LEU A 251 19.25 -1.54 -10.17
CA LEU A 251 18.25 -0.80 -10.96
C LEU A 251 17.25 -1.74 -11.67
N ALA A 252 17.61 -3.01 -11.88
CA ALA A 252 16.76 -4.01 -12.53
C ALA A 252 15.40 -4.24 -11.84
N PRO A 253 15.27 -4.21 -10.49
CA PRO A 253 13.97 -4.26 -9.82
C PRO A 253 13.00 -3.17 -10.25
N SER A 254 13.49 -1.98 -10.64
CA SER A 254 12.64 -0.91 -11.19
C SER A 254 12.05 -1.31 -12.55
N VAL A 255 12.82 -1.98 -13.39
CA VAL A 255 12.33 -2.50 -14.69
C VAL A 255 11.29 -3.60 -14.47
N VAL A 256 11.52 -4.51 -13.51
CA VAL A 256 10.49 -5.49 -13.08
C VAL A 256 9.22 -4.77 -12.66
N GLY A 257 9.36 -3.68 -11.90
CA GLY A 257 8.24 -2.84 -11.50
C GLY A 257 7.46 -2.25 -12.66
N VAL A 258 8.14 -1.79 -13.71
CA VAL A 258 7.48 -1.34 -14.95
C VAL A 258 6.67 -2.47 -15.59
N MET A 259 7.25 -3.66 -15.72
CA MET A 259 6.55 -4.82 -16.29
C MET A 259 5.30 -5.18 -15.51
N LEU A 260 5.39 -5.18 -14.17
CA LEU A 260 4.26 -5.46 -13.29
C LEU A 260 3.17 -4.35 -13.38
N ALA A 261 3.55 -3.09 -13.45
CA ALA A 261 2.61 -1.99 -13.64
C ALA A 261 1.88 -2.10 -14.99
N VAL A 262 2.58 -2.43 -16.07
CA VAL A 262 1.99 -2.66 -17.40
C VAL A 262 1.05 -3.87 -17.38
N ALA A 263 1.44 -4.97 -16.72
CA ALA A 263 0.57 -6.13 -16.54
C ALA A 263 -0.69 -5.74 -15.72
N GLY A 264 -0.55 -4.92 -14.67
CA GLY A 264 -1.67 -4.36 -13.91
C GLY A 264 -2.63 -3.53 -14.75
N ILE A 265 -2.10 -2.72 -15.68
CA ILE A 265 -2.92 -1.97 -16.65
C ILE A 265 -3.72 -2.93 -17.53
N ALA A 266 -3.06 -3.96 -18.09
CA ALA A 266 -3.73 -4.94 -18.93
C ALA A 266 -4.87 -5.65 -18.20
N VAL A 267 -4.64 -6.12 -16.97
CA VAL A 267 -5.67 -6.74 -16.13
C VAL A 267 -6.80 -5.76 -15.81
N THR A 268 -6.49 -4.49 -15.56
CA THR A 268 -7.49 -3.46 -15.28
C THR A 268 -8.40 -3.22 -16.49
N VAL A 269 -7.83 -3.14 -17.69
CA VAL A 269 -8.60 -2.98 -18.94
C VAL A 269 -9.53 -4.17 -19.16
N VAL A 270 -9.05 -5.40 -18.97
CA VAL A 270 -9.87 -6.62 -19.07
C VAL A 270 -10.99 -6.60 -18.02
N ALA A 271 -10.68 -6.24 -16.77
CA ALA A 271 -11.67 -6.17 -15.70
C ALA A 271 -12.78 -5.15 -15.99
N LEU A 272 -12.43 -4.00 -16.57
CA LEU A 272 -13.40 -2.97 -16.95
C LEU A 272 -14.25 -3.39 -18.16
N ALA A 273 -13.65 -4.08 -19.13
CA ALA A 273 -14.38 -4.61 -20.30
C ALA A 273 -15.40 -5.68 -19.87
N THR A 274 -14.99 -6.62 -18.99
CA THR A 274 -15.89 -7.67 -18.50
C THR A 274 -17.01 -7.13 -17.59
N ALA A 275 -16.74 -6.07 -16.82
CA ALA A 275 -17.76 -5.44 -15.98
C ALA A 275 -18.90 -4.80 -16.80
N ARG A 276 -18.60 -4.29 -18.01
CA ARG A 276 -19.62 -3.70 -18.91
C ARG A 276 -20.56 -4.73 -19.52
N HIS A 277 -20.17 -6.00 -19.57
CA HIS A 277 -20.96 -7.09 -20.15
C HIS A 277 -21.79 -7.90 -19.14
N GLN A 278 -21.69 -7.60 -17.85
CA GLN A 278 -22.55 -8.20 -16.84
C GLN A 278 -23.79 -7.33 -16.69
N PRO A 279 -25.01 -7.82 -17.05
CA PRO A 279 -26.24 -7.09 -16.79
C PRO A 279 -26.41 -6.89 -15.29
N VAL A 280 -26.75 -5.66 -14.89
CA VAL A 280 -27.16 -5.32 -13.54
C VAL A 280 -28.47 -6.07 -13.26
N GLY A 281 -28.41 -7.15 -12.48
CA GLY A 281 -29.62 -7.82 -11.98
C GLY A 281 -29.75 -9.27 -12.44
N SER A 282 -29.26 -10.18 -11.66
CA SER A 282 -29.89 -11.48 -11.36
C SER A 282 -29.40 -11.95 -9.99
#